data_5731e3699af6eb09d4ea6bb86a13dc56
#
_entry.id   5731e3699af6eb09d4ea6bb86a13dc56
#
_cell.length_a   1.000
_cell.length_b   1.000
_cell.length_c   1.000
_cell.angle_alpha   90.00
_cell.angle_beta   90.00
_cell.angle_gamma   90.00
#
_symmetry.space_group_name_H-M   'P 1'
#
loop_
_entity.id
_entity.type
_entity.pdbx_description
1 polymer ?
#
loop_
_entity_poly.entity_id
_entity_poly.type
_entity_poly.pdbx_seq_one_letter_code
_entity_poly.pdbx_strand_id
1 'polypeptide(L)'
;FALRFWPGIRPLVDDVVSLATPNHGSFASNGSCIAPCKPAVRQMMINSALVQAVNSWQETFAGVSYTQVFTTFDELVLPSAVGNNSSSLTTGNGQRTNVAVQQICSGDTSEHMMVGTTDPVAYRLGIDAVDHPGPANPARIARSVCGEQYMPGVDPATATGNLAGSFGGAVVASFTPTGMVTVEPALPGYTLAPRR
;
A
#
# COMPACT_ATOMS: atom_id res chain seq x y z
N PHE A 1 10.49 2.53 0.45
CA PHE A 1 11.38 3.08 1.49
C PHE A 1 12.80 2.53 1.32
N ALA A 2 13.04 1.23 1.48
CA ALA A 2 14.37 0.62 1.42
C ALA A 2 15.10 0.95 0.12
N LEU A 3 14.46 0.77 -1.03
CA LEU A 3 15.02 1.07 -2.35
C LEU A 3 15.43 2.56 -2.51
N ARG A 4 14.77 3.47 -1.79
CA ARG A 4 15.11 4.90 -1.81
C ARG A 4 16.41 5.20 -1.04
N PHE A 5 16.56 4.62 0.14
CA PHE A 5 17.64 5.00 1.05
C PHE A 5 18.84 4.06 1.04
N TRP A 6 18.69 2.85 0.52
CA TRP A 6 19.77 1.88 0.34
C TRP A 6 19.90 1.43 -1.12
N PRO A 7 20.47 2.27 -2.00
CA PRO A 7 20.53 1.99 -3.44
C PRO A 7 21.26 0.68 -3.78
N GLY A 8 22.15 0.22 -2.93
CA GLY A 8 22.87 -1.04 -3.13
C GLY A 8 22.01 -2.31 -3.11
N ILE A 9 20.77 -2.24 -2.61
CA ILE A 9 19.85 -3.39 -2.65
C ILE A 9 19.04 -3.47 -3.95
N ARG A 10 18.99 -2.41 -4.75
CA ARG A 10 18.19 -2.38 -5.99
C ARG A 10 18.50 -3.54 -6.95
N PRO A 11 19.77 -3.91 -7.18
CA PRO A 11 20.09 -5.05 -8.03
C PRO A 11 19.65 -6.42 -7.49
N LEU A 12 19.20 -6.49 -6.24
CA LEU A 12 18.74 -7.71 -5.57
C LEU A 12 17.20 -7.82 -5.55
N VAL A 13 16.50 -6.87 -6.17
CA VAL A 13 15.03 -6.80 -6.14
C VAL A 13 14.52 -6.74 -7.57
N ASP A 14 13.79 -7.77 -7.98
CA ASP A 14 13.11 -7.80 -9.29
C ASP A 14 11.76 -7.10 -9.21
N ASP A 15 10.93 -7.46 -8.22
CA ASP A 15 9.56 -6.99 -8.09
C ASP A 15 9.27 -6.39 -6.72
N VAL A 16 8.43 -5.36 -6.74
CA VAL A 16 7.78 -4.78 -5.57
C VAL A 16 6.26 -4.84 -5.78
N VAL A 17 5.60 -5.70 -5.05
CA VAL A 17 4.14 -5.76 -5.02
C VAL A 17 3.67 -5.07 -3.75
N SER A 18 2.83 -4.07 -3.90
CA SER A 18 2.28 -3.27 -2.80
C SER A 18 0.76 -3.35 -2.82
N LEU A 19 0.17 -3.62 -1.68
CA LEU A 19 -1.27 -3.79 -1.50
C LEU A 19 -1.79 -2.68 -0.59
N ALA A 20 -2.60 -1.78 -1.13
CA ALA A 20 -3.21 -0.63 -0.44
C ALA A 20 -2.20 0.23 0.35
N THR A 21 -1.01 0.46 -0.20
CA THR A 21 0.09 1.15 0.50
C THR A 21 -0.08 2.68 0.44
N PRO A 22 0.07 3.42 1.56
CA PRO A 22 -0.03 4.88 1.59
C PRO A 22 1.25 5.56 1.06
N ASN A 23 1.58 5.37 -0.21
CA ASN A 23 2.81 5.91 -0.80
C ASN A 23 2.91 7.44 -0.71
N HIS A 24 1.76 8.13 -0.72
CA HIS A 24 1.69 9.60 -0.58
C HIS A 24 1.07 10.04 0.76
N GLY A 25 1.03 9.14 1.74
CA GLY A 25 0.36 9.36 3.03
C GLY A 25 -1.15 9.15 2.95
N SER A 26 -1.89 9.54 3.99
CA SER A 26 -3.34 9.39 4.02
C SER A 26 -4.04 10.53 4.76
N PHE A 27 -5.15 11.03 4.21
CA PHE A 27 -6.04 11.96 4.90
C PHE A 27 -6.68 11.36 6.16
N ALA A 28 -6.91 10.03 6.20
CA ALA A 28 -7.38 9.38 7.42
C ALA A 28 -6.35 9.52 8.55
N SER A 29 -5.05 9.41 8.23
CA SER A 29 -3.98 9.67 9.19
C SER A 29 -3.94 11.13 9.66
N ASN A 30 -4.17 12.09 8.75
CA ASN A 30 -4.30 13.51 9.13
C ASN A 30 -5.47 13.71 10.12
N GLY A 31 -6.63 13.12 9.86
CA GLY A 31 -7.79 13.17 10.74
C GLY A 31 -7.52 12.55 12.11
N SER A 32 -6.89 11.39 12.14
CA SER A 32 -6.54 10.68 13.38
C SER A 32 -5.51 11.44 14.23
N CYS A 33 -4.73 12.35 13.65
CA CYS A 33 -3.67 13.10 14.31
C CYS A 33 -4.01 14.57 14.60
N ILE A 34 -5.30 14.96 14.58
CA ILE A 34 -5.76 16.26 15.10
C ILE A 34 -5.44 16.38 16.60
N ALA A 35 -5.56 15.27 17.34
CA ALA A 35 -5.07 15.08 18.70
C ALA A 35 -3.73 14.29 18.69
N PRO A 36 -3.10 14.03 19.85
CA PRO A 36 -1.96 13.12 19.93
C PRO A 36 -2.28 11.78 19.32
N CYS A 37 -1.39 11.23 18.49
CA CYS A 37 -1.56 9.97 17.79
C CYS A 37 -0.28 9.13 17.82
N LYS A 38 -0.33 7.88 17.33
CA LYS A 38 0.85 7.03 17.25
C LYS A 38 1.89 7.62 16.30
N PRO A 39 3.19 7.46 16.57
CA PRO A 39 4.26 7.92 15.69
C PRO A 39 4.10 7.45 14.25
N ALA A 40 3.78 6.17 14.03
CA ALA A 40 3.58 5.61 12.70
C ALA A 40 2.40 6.26 11.97
N VAL A 41 1.27 6.50 12.66
CA VAL A 41 0.11 7.19 12.07
C VAL A 41 0.49 8.61 11.66
N ARG A 42 1.25 9.32 12.50
CA ARG A 42 1.73 10.66 12.20
C ARG A 42 2.67 10.69 10.99
N GLN A 43 3.52 9.68 10.85
CA GLN A 43 4.42 9.54 9.70
C GLN A 43 3.68 9.14 8.40
N MET A 44 2.47 8.58 8.50
CA MET A 44 1.59 8.31 7.35
C MET A 44 0.68 9.49 6.97
N MET A 45 0.76 10.63 7.65
CA MET A 45 0.01 11.83 7.22
C MET A 45 0.48 12.30 5.84
N ILE A 46 -0.45 12.82 5.05
CA ILE A 46 -0.08 13.55 3.83
C ILE A 46 0.83 14.72 4.22
N ASN A 47 1.90 14.89 3.49
CA ASN A 47 2.95 15.89 3.73
C ASN A 47 3.75 15.70 5.04
N SER A 48 3.72 14.51 5.67
CA SER A 48 4.67 14.21 6.74
C SER A 48 6.12 14.29 6.21
N ALA A 49 7.06 14.59 7.10
CA ALA A 49 8.47 14.65 6.71
C ALA A 49 8.98 13.31 6.17
N LEU A 50 8.47 12.17 6.70
CA LEU A 50 8.80 10.84 6.19
C LEU A 50 8.29 10.64 4.77
N VAL A 51 7.01 10.92 4.50
CA VAL A 51 6.43 10.80 3.15
C VAL A 51 7.17 11.70 2.16
N GLN A 52 7.47 12.94 2.55
CA GLN A 52 8.26 13.86 1.73
C GLN A 52 9.68 13.34 1.47
N ALA A 53 10.36 12.78 2.48
CA ALA A 53 11.70 12.24 2.32
C ALA A 53 11.72 11.04 1.36
N VAL A 54 10.75 10.12 1.49
CA VAL A 54 10.63 8.94 0.60
C VAL A 54 10.40 9.39 -0.83
N ASN A 55 9.51 10.35 -1.06
CA ASN A 55 9.11 10.82 -2.39
C ASN A 55 9.95 12.00 -2.92
N SER A 56 11.02 12.40 -2.19
CA SER A 56 11.78 13.63 -2.47
C SER A 56 12.53 13.65 -3.82
N TRP A 57 12.63 12.52 -4.50
CA TRP A 57 13.35 12.39 -5.78
C TRP A 57 12.52 11.62 -6.79
N GLN A 58 12.56 10.28 -6.71
CA GLN A 58 11.79 9.39 -7.57
C GLN A 58 11.25 8.22 -6.73
N GLU A 59 10.11 7.71 -7.13
CA GLU A 59 9.40 6.66 -6.42
C GLU A 59 9.82 5.28 -6.91
N THR A 60 10.21 5.18 -8.19
CA THR A 60 10.58 3.91 -8.84
C THR A 60 11.97 3.99 -9.43
N PHE A 61 12.69 2.87 -9.42
CA PHE A 61 14.07 2.76 -9.86
C PHE A 61 14.20 1.79 -11.03
N ALA A 62 15.06 2.13 -12.00
CA ALA A 62 15.33 1.26 -13.16
C ALA A 62 15.82 -0.13 -12.70
N GLY A 63 15.40 -1.17 -13.42
CA GLY A 63 15.71 -2.55 -13.12
C GLY A 63 14.79 -3.20 -12.06
N VAL A 64 13.85 -2.46 -11.50
CA VAL A 64 12.85 -2.98 -10.56
C VAL A 64 11.46 -2.74 -11.12
N SER A 65 10.59 -3.73 -11.02
CA SER A 65 9.18 -3.67 -11.42
C SER A 65 8.29 -3.36 -10.22
N TYR A 66 7.25 -2.56 -10.42
CA TYR A 66 6.36 -2.11 -9.34
C TYR A 66 4.91 -2.39 -9.68
N THR A 67 4.25 -3.15 -8.84
CA THR A 67 2.80 -3.40 -8.92
C THR A 67 2.14 -2.79 -7.70
N GLN A 68 1.32 -1.76 -7.91
CA GLN A 68 0.53 -1.12 -6.87
C GLN A 68 -0.93 -1.52 -7.05
N VAL A 69 -1.43 -2.35 -6.14
CA VAL A 69 -2.84 -2.75 -6.11
C VAL A 69 -3.54 -1.96 -5.02
N PHE A 70 -4.68 -1.37 -5.33
CA PHE A 70 -5.49 -0.61 -4.40
C PHE A 70 -6.98 -0.87 -4.61
N THR A 71 -7.80 -0.35 -3.73
CA THR A 71 -9.25 -0.39 -3.84
C THR A 71 -9.84 1.02 -3.77
N THR A 72 -10.91 1.27 -4.51
CA THR A 72 -11.66 2.54 -4.42
C THR A 72 -12.54 2.61 -3.16
N PHE A 73 -12.65 1.51 -2.42
CA PHE A 73 -13.34 1.41 -1.13
C PHE A 73 -12.38 1.50 0.07
N ASP A 74 -11.14 1.95 -0.16
CA ASP A 74 -10.17 2.11 0.92
C ASP A 74 -10.59 3.22 1.88
N GLU A 75 -10.77 2.89 3.15
CA GLU A 75 -11.16 3.81 4.21
C GLU A 75 -9.97 4.30 5.04
N LEU A 76 -8.80 3.66 4.87
CA LEU A 76 -7.58 3.98 5.62
C LEU A 76 -6.54 4.72 4.77
N VAL A 77 -6.44 4.44 3.47
CA VAL A 77 -5.50 5.09 2.56
C VAL A 77 -6.25 5.99 1.59
N LEU A 78 -6.41 7.24 2.00
CA LEU A 78 -7.16 8.25 1.25
C LEU A 78 -6.25 9.36 0.70
N PRO A 79 -6.53 9.87 -0.52
CA PRO A 79 -7.63 9.50 -1.42
C PRO A 79 -7.42 8.11 -2.05
N SER A 80 -8.51 7.47 -2.52
CA SER A 80 -8.51 6.11 -3.07
C SER A 80 -9.13 5.97 -4.46
N ALA A 81 -9.52 7.07 -5.10
CA ALA A 81 -10.16 7.04 -6.42
C ALA A 81 -9.17 6.71 -7.55
N VAL A 82 -9.65 6.07 -8.62
CA VAL A 82 -8.86 5.86 -9.84
C VAL A 82 -8.43 7.23 -10.40
N GLY A 83 -7.14 7.38 -10.67
CA GLY A 83 -6.55 8.65 -11.13
C GLY A 83 -6.28 9.68 -10.03
N ASN A 84 -6.78 9.48 -8.82
CA ASN A 84 -6.49 10.30 -7.65
C ASN A 84 -6.47 9.43 -6.40
N ASN A 85 -5.35 8.74 -6.17
CA ASN A 85 -5.19 7.89 -5.00
C ASN A 85 -3.77 8.00 -4.43
N SER A 86 -3.66 7.68 -3.15
CA SER A 86 -2.40 7.75 -2.42
C SER A 86 -1.48 6.54 -2.68
N SER A 87 -1.99 5.46 -3.24
CA SER A 87 -1.23 4.23 -3.46
C SER A 87 -0.45 4.22 -4.77
N SER A 88 -0.84 4.99 -5.78
CA SER A 88 -0.18 5.00 -7.08
C SER A 88 1.23 5.56 -7.03
N LEU A 89 2.16 4.93 -7.75
CA LEU A 89 3.49 5.48 -8.02
C LEU A 89 3.49 6.19 -9.37
N THR A 90 4.01 7.40 -9.44
CA THR A 90 3.89 8.28 -10.60
C THR A 90 5.22 8.71 -11.20
N THR A 91 6.31 8.68 -10.43
CA THR A 91 7.61 9.19 -10.84
C THR A 91 8.69 8.11 -10.87
N GLY A 92 9.78 8.38 -11.57
CA GLY A 92 10.95 7.52 -11.66
C GLY A 92 10.99 6.62 -12.90
N ASN A 93 12.02 5.78 -12.98
CA ASN A 93 12.40 5.02 -14.17
C ASN A 93 12.10 3.51 -14.08
N GLY A 94 11.55 3.03 -12.96
CA GLY A 94 11.09 1.65 -12.84
C GLY A 94 9.80 1.42 -13.63
N GLN A 95 9.64 0.21 -14.14
CA GLN A 95 8.38 -0.19 -14.75
C GLN A 95 7.30 -0.26 -13.66
N ARG A 96 6.08 0.20 -13.96
CA ARG A 96 5.02 0.22 -12.94
C ARG A 96 3.64 -0.01 -13.50
N THR A 97 2.81 -0.69 -12.72
CA THR A 97 1.36 -0.81 -12.89
C THR A 97 0.69 -0.32 -11.62
N ASN A 98 -0.25 0.61 -11.75
CA ASN A 98 -1.14 1.05 -10.68
C ASN A 98 -2.55 0.58 -11.05
N VAL A 99 -3.16 -0.27 -10.25
CA VAL A 99 -4.44 -0.90 -10.58
C VAL A 99 -5.36 -0.98 -9.38
N ALA A 100 -6.59 -0.48 -9.54
CA ALA A 100 -7.67 -0.74 -8.59
C ALA A 100 -8.27 -2.14 -8.88
N VAL A 101 -8.60 -2.91 -7.84
CA VAL A 101 -9.28 -4.20 -8.01
C VAL A 101 -10.58 -4.06 -8.79
N GLN A 102 -11.28 -2.92 -8.66
CA GLN A 102 -12.50 -2.59 -9.41
C GLN A 102 -12.29 -2.38 -10.92
N GLN A 103 -11.07 -2.14 -11.38
CA GLN A 103 -10.77 -2.08 -12.82
C GLN A 103 -10.76 -3.47 -13.45
N ILE A 104 -10.60 -4.52 -12.64
CA ILE A 104 -10.74 -5.92 -13.06
C ILE A 104 -12.15 -6.41 -12.77
N CYS A 105 -12.65 -6.26 -11.57
CA CYS A 105 -13.97 -6.68 -11.12
C CYS A 105 -14.77 -5.46 -10.63
N SER A 106 -15.59 -4.88 -11.47
CA SER A 106 -16.32 -3.63 -11.15
C SER A 106 -17.29 -3.75 -9.96
N GLY A 107 -17.67 -4.97 -9.59
CA GLY A 107 -18.50 -5.26 -8.41
C GLY A 107 -17.70 -5.60 -7.16
N ASP A 108 -16.38 -5.50 -7.22
CA ASP A 108 -15.52 -5.75 -6.06
C ASP A 108 -15.70 -4.65 -5.00
N THR A 109 -15.98 -5.06 -3.77
CA THR A 109 -16.20 -4.18 -2.62
C THR A 109 -15.16 -4.37 -1.52
N SER A 110 -14.04 -5.01 -1.86
CA SER A 110 -12.93 -5.21 -0.92
C SER A 110 -12.45 -3.86 -0.38
N GLU A 111 -12.34 -3.76 0.94
CA GLU A 111 -11.82 -2.62 1.67
C GLU A 111 -10.30 -2.79 1.90
N HIS A 112 -9.70 -1.87 2.64
CA HIS A 112 -8.24 -1.82 2.86
C HIS A 112 -7.64 -3.16 3.32
N MET A 113 -8.21 -3.75 4.38
CA MET A 113 -7.68 -4.99 4.96
C MET A 113 -7.87 -6.18 4.02
N MET A 114 -8.99 -6.23 3.29
CA MET A 114 -9.28 -7.32 2.36
C MET A 114 -8.28 -7.36 1.20
N VAL A 115 -7.95 -6.22 0.60
CA VAL A 115 -6.95 -6.14 -0.48
C VAL A 115 -5.61 -6.74 -0.05
N GLY A 116 -5.22 -6.54 1.19
CA GLY A 116 -3.97 -7.07 1.72
C GLY A 116 -4.02 -8.53 2.21
N THR A 117 -5.22 -9.14 2.34
CA THR A 117 -5.35 -10.41 3.09
C THR A 117 -6.24 -11.46 2.46
N THR A 118 -7.34 -11.10 1.79
CA THR A 118 -8.36 -12.07 1.34
C THR A 118 -8.82 -11.88 -0.09
N ASP A 119 -8.53 -10.74 -0.69
CA ASP A 119 -9.01 -10.38 -2.02
C ASP A 119 -8.40 -11.25 -3.12
N PRO A 120 -9.23 -11.94 -3.94
CA PRO A 120 -8.72 -12.82 -4.99
C PRO A 120 -8.10 -12.06 -6.17
N VAL A 121 -8.56 -10.84 -6.47
CA VAL A 121 -8.03 -10.02 -7.57
C VAL A 121 -6.64 -9.51 -7.21
N ALA A 122 -6.47 -9.00 -5.99
CA ALA A 122 -5.18 -8.55 -5.48
C ALA A 122 -4.16 -9.70 -5.45
N TYR A 123 -4.58 -10.88 -5.01
CA TYR A 123 -3.77 -12.09 -5.04
C TYR A 123 -3.31 -12.44 -6.46
N ARG A 124 -4.23 -12.47 -7.44
CA ARG A 124 -3.89 -12.80 -8.84
C ARG A 124 -2.93 -11.79 -9.45
N LEU A 125 -3.09 -10.50 -9.16
CA LEU A 125 -2.16 -9.47 -9.58
C LEU A 125 -0.77 -9.65 -8.96
N GLY A 126 -0.71 -10.03 -7.67
CA GLY A 126 0.54 -10.33 -7.00
C GLY A 126 1.27 -11.52 -7.63
N ILE A 127 0.55 -12.61 -7.91
CA ILE A 127 1.10 -13.81 -8.57
C ILE A 127 1.54 -13.47 -10.00
N ASP A 128 0.74 -12.72 -10.76
CA ASP A 128 1.10 -12.32 -12.12
C ASP A 128 2.40 -11.50 -12.17
N ALA A 129 2.62 -10.62 -11.20
CA ALA A 129 3.85 -9.85 -11.08
C ALA A 129 5.08 -10.74 -10.83
N VAL A 130 4.93 -11.77 -10.00
CA VAL A 130 6.05 -12.66 -9.61
C VAL A 130 6.35 -13.68 -10.71
N ASP A 131 5.33 -14.14 -11.44
CA ASP A 131 5.45 -15.20 -12.44
C ASP A 131 5.87 -14.71 -13.83
N HIS A 132 5.86 -13.38 -14.06
CA HIS A 132 6.18 -12.81 -15.37
C HIS A 132 7.19 -11.66 -15.27
N PRO A 133 8.03 -11.46 -16.27
CA PRO A 133 8.89 -10.27 -16.33
C PRO A 133 8.09 -8.97 -16.36
N GLY A 134 8.49 -8.01 -15.54
CA GLY A 134 7.83 -6.70 -15.44
C GLY A 134 6.66 -6.69 -14.43
N PRO A 135 6.01 -5.54 -14.23
CA PRO A 135 4.91 -5.43 -13.29
C PRO A 135 3.69 -6.23 -13.75
N ALA A 136 2.76 -6.51 -12.83
CA ALA A 136 1.51 -7.20 -13.17
C ALA A 136 0.80 -6.55 -14.37
N ASN A 137 0.27 -7.39 -15.24
CA ASN A 137 -0.54 -6.95 -16.36
C ASN A 137 -2.02 -7.29 -16.12
N PRO A 138 -2.87 -6.30 -15.83
CA PRO A 138 -4.31 -6.53 -15.61
C PRO A 138 -5.03 -7.29 -16.73
N ALA A 139 -4.50 -7.22 -17.98
CA ALA A 139 -5.07 -7.94 -19.10
C ALA A 139 -4.85 -9.46 -19.05
N ARG A 140 -3.88 -9.93 -18.28
CA ARG A 140 -3.64 -11.36 -18.06
C ARG A 140 -4.56 -11.96 -16.99
N ILE A 141 -5.22 -11.14 -16.19
CA ILE A 141 -6.08 -11.62 -15.11
C ILE A 141 -7.42 -12.10 -15.67
N ALA A 142 -7.69 -13.40 -15.55
CA ALA A 142 -8.94 -14.00 -16.01
C ALA A 142 -10.13 -13.41 -15.25
N ARG A 143 -11.17 -13.00 -15.97
CA ARG A 143 -12.39 -12.41 -15.38
C ARG A 143 -13.19 -13.39 -14.50
N SER A 144 -12.91 -14.70 -14.58
CA SER A 144 -13.50 -15.68 -13.66
C SER A 144 -13.17 -15.39 -12.19
N VAL A 145 -12.07 -14.71 -11.90
CA VAL A 145 -11.70 -14.27 -10.54
C VAL A 145 -12.79 -13.44 -9.87
N CYS A 146 -13.61 -12.72 -10.64
CA CYS A 146 -14.72 -11.91 -10.11
C CYS A 146 -15.86 -12.75 -9.50
N GLY A 147 -15.85 -14.06 -9.69
CA GLY A 147 -16.76 -14.99 -9.02
C GLY A 147 -16.16 -15.66 -7.79
N GLU A 148 -14.89 -15.44 -7.51
CA GLU A 148 -14.22 -16.00 -6.33
C GLU A 148 -14.50 -15.08 -5.12
N GLN A 149 -14.89 -15.67 -3.98
CA GLN A 149 -15.16 -14.90 -2.76
C GLN A 149 -13.86 -14.51 -2.03
N TYR A 150 -12.89 -15.41 -2.05
CA TYR A 150 -11.61 -15.24 -1.36
C TYR A 150 -10.46 -15.76 -2.21
N MET A 151 -9.25 -15.27 -1.94
CA MET A 151 -8.03 -15.81 -2.52
C MET A 151 -7.78 -17.25 -2.06
N PRO A 152 -6.99 -18.06 -2.80
CA PRO A 152 -6.60 -19.40 -2.38
C PRO A 152 -5.96 -19.44 -1.00
N GLY A 153 -6.36 -20.43 -0.19
CA GLY A 153 -5.85 -20.65 1.16
C GLY A 153 -6.61 -19.92 2.28
N VAL A 154 -7.55 -19.05 1.95
CA VAL A 154 -8.46 -18.45 2.93
C VAL A 154 -9.58 -19.41 3.26
N ASP A 155 -9.79 -19.71 4.54
CA ASP A 155 -10.93 -20.47 5.03
C ASP A 155 -12.16 -19.56 5.18
N PRO A 156 -13.21 -19.75 4.36
CA PRO A 156 -14.42 -18.93 4.42
C PRO A 156 -15.11 -18.93 5.80
N ALA A 157 -14.99 -20.02 6.54
CA ALA A 157 -15.63 -20.15 7.85
C ALA A 157 -15.03 -19.22 8.91
N THR A 158 -13.76 -18.87 8.77
CA THR A 158 -13.02 -18.03 9.74
C THR A 158 -12.65 -16.66 9.19
N ALA A 159 -12.72 -16.44 7.89
CA ALA A 159 -12.25 -15.22 7.22
C ALA A 159 -12.83 -13.94 7.83
N THR A 160 -14.16 -13.86 7.96
CA THR A 160 -14.84 -12.67 8.51
C THR A 160 -14.44 -12.40 9.96
N GLY A 161 -14.33 -13.44 10.80
CA GLY A 161 -13.90 -13.31 12.18
C GLY A 161 -12.45 -12.84 12.30
N ASN A 162 -11.57 -13.35 11.44
CA ASN A 162 -10.16 -12.98 11.40
C ASN A 162 -9.97 -11.53 10.92
N LEU A 163 -10.70 -11.11 9.88
CA LEU A 163 -10.70 -9.72 9.40
C LEU A 163 -11.17 -8.76 10.50
N ALA A 164 -12.34 -9.04 11.11
CA ALA A 164 -12.88 -8.22 12.17
C ALA A 164 -11.94 -8.13 13.38
N GLY A 165 -11.30 -9.24 13.77
CA GLY A 165 -10.31 -9.28 14.84
C GLY A 165 -9.07 -8.48 14.52
N SER A 166 -8.54 -8.58 13.30
CA SER A 166 -7.37 -7.85 12.85
C SER A 166 -7.64 -6.34 12.78
N PHE A 167 -8.76 -5.93 12.18
CA PHE A 167 -9.17 -4.53 12.11
C PHE A 167 -9.41 -3.96 13.51
N GLY A 168 -10.18 -4.65 14.36
CA GLY A 168 -10.42 -4.24 15.74
C GLY A 168 -9.14 -4.10 16.55
N GLY A 169 -8.21 -5.04 16.41
CA GLY A 169 -6.89 -4.98 17.03
C GLY A 169 -6.07 -3.77 16.58
N ALA A 170 -6.05 -3.47 15.28
CA ALA A 170 -5.37 -2.31 14.72
C ALA A 170 -5.98 -0.99 15.23
N VAL A 171 -7.32 -0.89 15.29
CA VAL A 171 -8.03 0.26 15.85
C VAL A 171 -7.66 0.45 17.32
N VAL A 172 -7.78 -0.58 18.16
CA VAL A 172 -7.41 -0.51 19.58
C VAL A 172 -5.97 -0.08 19.76
N ALA A 173 -5.02 -0.67 19.01
CA ALA A 173 -3.61 -0.31 19.08
C ALA A 173 -3.38 1.16 18.69
N SER A 174 -4.08 1.66 17.68
CA SER A 174 -3.97 3.04 17.19
C SER A 174 -4.45 4.07 18.20
N PHE A 175 -5.46 3.74 19.01
CA PHE A 175 -6.05 4.64 20.00
C PHE A 175 -5.62 4.39 21.44
N THR A 176 -4.79 3.38 21.70
CA THR A 176 -4.20 3.16 23.04
C THR A 176 -3.31 4.35 23.42
N PRO A 177 -3.50 5.02 24.57
CA PRO A 177 -2.80 6.28 24.90
C PRO A 177 -1.28 6.18 25.00
N THR A 178 -0.74 5.01 25.29
CA THR A 178 0.70 4.80 25.50
C THR A 178 1.50 5.13 24.24
N GLY A 179 2.53 5.95 24.36
CA GLY A 179 3.45 6.27 23.27
C GLY A 179 2.89 7.18 22.17
N MET A 180 1.80 7.90 22.43
CA MET A 180 1.31 8.92 21.52
C MET A 180 2.22 10.13 21.46
N VAL A 181 2.26 10.79 20.30
CA VAL A 181 3.08 12.00 20.06
C VAL A 181 2.23 13.13 19.48
N THR A 182 2.61 14.36 19.73
CA THR A 182 1.99 15.58 19.17
C THR A 182 2.70 16.09 17.93
N VAL A 183 3.95 15.68 17.73
CA VAL A 183 4.79 16.06 16.60
C VAL A 183 5.35 14.81 15.92
N GLU A 184 5.68 14.92 14.64
CA GLU A 184 6.32 13.82 13.92
C GLU A 184 7.70 13.53 14.53
N PRO A 185 8.06 12.25 14.76
CA PRO A 185 9.40 11.89 15.20
C PRO A 185 10.47 12.40 14.23
N ALA A 186 11.59 12.83 14.75
CA ALA A 186 12.74 13.24 13.94
C ALA A 186 13.16 12.09 13.00
N LEU A 187 13.40 12.42 11.74
CA LEU A 187 13.82 11.44 10.76
C LEU A 187 15.27 11.00 11.03
N PRO A 188 15.58 9.70 10.86
CA PRO A 188 16.96 9.21 10.90
C PRO A 188 17.84 9.90 9.86
N GLY A 189 19.12 10.11 10.17
CA GLY A 189 20.04 10.83 9.29
C GLY A 189 20.19 10.26 7.89
N TYR A 190 20.00 8.95 7.70
CA TYR A 190 20.06 8.32 6.36
C TYR A 190 18.93 8.78 5.43
N THR A 191 17.81 9.28 5.96
CA THR A 191 16.71 9.81 5.13
C THR A 191 17.03 11.17 4.52
N LEU A 192 18.05 11.84 5.06
CA LEU A 192 18.58 13.11 4.58
C LEU A 192 19.70 12.92 3.56
N ALA A 193 20.04 11.67 3.22
CA ALA A 193 21.10 11.37 2.28
C ALA A 193 20.81 11.96 0.88
N PRO A 194 21.85 12.40 0.14
CA PRO A 194 21.68 12.97 -1.18
C PRO A 194 21.03 11.98 -2.16
N ARG A 195 20.42 12.52 -3.19
CA ARG A 195 19.81 11.77 -4.30
C ARG A 195 20.88 10.94 -5.02
N ARG A 196 20.83 9.62 -4.95
CA ARG A 196 21.75 8.70 -5.59
C ARG A 196 21.01 7.57 -6.27
#